data_aaeec5ee58ec58d6cd11d2b0e6427fc1
#
_entry.id   aaeec5ee58ec58d6cd11d2b0e6427fc1
#
_cell.length_a   1.000
_cell.length_b   1.000
_cell.length_c   1.000
_cell.angle_alpha   90.00
_cell.angle_beta   90.00
_cell.angle_gamma   90.00
#
_symmetry.space_group_name_H-M   'P 1'
#
loop_
_entity.id
_entity.type
_entity.pdbx_description
1 polymer ?
#
loop_
_entity_poly.entity_id
_entity_poly.type
_entity_poly.pdbx_seq_one_letter_code
_entity_poly.pdbx_strand_id
1 'polypeptide(L)'
;KKDKKALTFSQDVEKPLVTKVSRPYTPTNGLQNRHIALWQSHGFYYEPKLNRWEWQRARCLQTVEDLYTQSFVLPYLVPMLENAGANVLLPRERDCQTAEIIIDNDGCLNTNSTYTEHTADKVWRQGTRKGFAHLRPQYIDFENPFKEGTFRIAETVKKGKESTAEWIPEIPQNGQYAVYVSYQTVPNSSDDALYTVYHKGGVSQFKVNQKMGGGTWVYLGTFGFDAGKSNACKVTLSNRSAKAGQTVTADA
;
A
#
# COMPACT_ATOMS: atom_id res chain seq x y z
N LYS A 1 13.84 -31.94 26.83
CA LYS A 1 12.36 -32.16 26.66
C LYS A 1 11.92 -31.30 25.50
N LYS A 2 11.54 -31.91 24.38
CA LYS A 2 11.03 -31.22 23.21
C LYS A 2 9.63 -30.76 23.54
N ASP A 3 9.42 -29.46 23.54
CA ASP A 3 8.09 -28.86 23.59
C ASP A 3 7.38 -29.12 22.26
N LYS A 4 6.56 -30.17 22.23
CA LYS A 4 5.76 -30.57 21.08
C LYS A 4 4.41 -29.84 21.04
N LYS A 5 4.36 -28.57 21.36
CA LYS A 5 3.22 -27.78 20.90
C LYS A 5 3.49 -27.40 19.45
N ALA A 6 3.03 -28.27 18.54
CA ALA A 6 2.81 -27.85 17.18
C ALA A 6 1.99 -26.56 17.22
N LEU A 7 2.46 -25.54 16.54
CA LEU A 7 1.69 -24.32 16.31
C LEU A 7 0.39 -24.76 15.61
N THR A 8 -0.65 -24.98 16.38
CA THR A 8 -2.00 -25.14 15.84
C THR A 8 -2.39 -23.78 15.30
N PHE A 9 -2.25 -23.62 14.00
CA PHE A 9 -2.82 -22.46 13.32
C PHE A 9 -4.33 -22.56 13.50
N SER A 10 -4.92 -21.56 14.16
CA SER A 10 -6.35 -21.41 14.27
C SER A 10 -6.97 -21.47 12.88
N GLN A 11 -8.01 -22.28 12.70
CA GLN A 11 -8.78 -22.33 11.45
C GLN A 11 -9.70 -21.12 11.28
N ASP A 12 -9.80 -20.22 12.26
CA ASP A 12 -10.42 -18.93 12.10
C ASP A 12 -9.52 -18.05 11.25
N VAL A 13 -9.64 -18.25 9.93
CA VAL A 13 -8.88 -17.51 8.93
C VAL A 13 -9.46 -16.11 8.86
N GLU A 14 -8.82 -15.16 9.53
CA GLU A 14 -9.10 -13.74 9.27
C GLU A 14 -8.92 -13.46 7.77
N LYS A 15 -9.72 -12.53 7.24
CA LYS A 15 -9.58 -12.12 5.85
C LYS A 15 -8.14 -11.61 5.63
N PRO A 16 -7.51 -11.96 4.51
CA PRO A 16 -6.15 -11.49 4.21
C PRO A 16 -6.10 -9.98 4.15
N LEU A 17 -4.89 -9.41 4.29
CA LEU A 17 -4.67 -7.97 4.20
C LEU A 17 -5.17 -7.41 2.86
N VAL A 18 -4.86 -8.08 1.75
CA VAL A 18 -5.31 -7.71 0.41
C VAL A 18 -5.91 -8.91 -0.32
N THR A 19 -7.12 -8.75 -0.84
CA THR A 19 -7.76 -9.71 -1.74
C THR A 19 -7.88 -9.10 -3.14
N LYS A 20 -7.26 -9.72 -4.14
CA LYS A 20 -7.36 -9.31 -5.55
C LYS A 20 -8.70 -9.78 -6.12
N VAL A 21 -9.67 -8.88 -6.22
CA VAL A 21 -11.04 -9.21 -6.70
C VAL A 21 -11.05 -9.52 -8.20
N SER A 22 -10.24 -8.79 -8.98
CA SER A 22 -10.14 -8.97 -10.43
C SER A 22 -9.28 -10.17 -10.87
N ARG A 23 -8.79 -10.96 -9.93
CA ARG A 23 -7.95 -12.12 -10.24
C ARG A 23 -8.80 -13.27 -10.74
N PRO A 24 -8.53 -13.86 -11.93
CA PRO A 24 -9.33 -14.97 -12.47
C PRO A 24 -9.05 -16.31 -11.75
N TYR A 25 -7.97 -16.37 -10.97
CA TYR A 25 -7.52 -17.58 -10.30
C TYR A 25 -7.01 -17.27 -8.88
N THR A 26 -7.45 -18.08 -7.93
CA THR A 26 -6.93 -18.05 -6.54
C THR A 26 -6.27 -19.40 -6.24
N PRO A 27 -4.97 -19.45 -5.86
CA PRO A 27 -4.30 -20.68 -5.52
C PRO A 27 -5.02 -21.35 -4.34
N THR A 28 -5.23 -22.66 -4.43
CA THR A 28 -5.68 -23.52 -3.33
C THR A 28 -4.50 -24.34 -2.84
N ASN A 29 -4.41 -24.59 -1.55
CA ASN A 29 -3.29 -25.33 -0.94
C ASN A 29 -1.90 -24.66 -1.10
N GLY A 30 -1.88 -23.34 -1.31
CA GLY A 30 -0.66 -22.54 -1.37
C GLY A 30 -0.45 -21.71 -0.10
N LEU A 31 0.03 -20.47 -0.31
CA LEU A 31 0.29 -19.51 0.76
C LEU A 31 -0.85 -18.49 0.95
N GLN A 32 -2.06 -18.79 0.45
CA GLN A 32 -3.17 -17.86 0.58
C GLN A 32 -3.43 -17.52 2.06
N ASN A 33 -3.75 -16.25 2.31
CA ASN A 33 -3.97 -15.68 3.64
C ASN A 33 -2.73 -15.67 4.55
N ARG A 34 -1.53 -15.98 4.03
CA ARG A 34 -0.28 -15.84 4.78
C ARG A 34 0.27 -14.44 4.60
N HIS A 35 0.76 -13.86 5.69
CA HIS A 35 1.48 -12.60 5.70
C HIS A 35 2.96 -12.90 5.95
N ILE A 36 3.82 -12.46 5.05
CA ILE A 36 5.25 -12.70 5.08
C ILE A 36 5.97 -11.37 5.09
N ALA A 37 6.65 -11.05 6.18
CA ALA A 37 7.59 -9.94 6.21
C ALA A 37 8.94 -10.44 5.67
N LEU A 38 9.41 -9.83 4.60
CA LEU A 38 10.62 -10.23 3.90
C LEU A 38 11.56 -9.05 3.78
N TRP A 39 12.76 -9.18 4.30
CA TRP A 39 13.81 -8.19 4.22
C TRP A 39 14.94 -8.69 3.34
N GLN A 40 15.14 -8.04 2.19
CA GLN A 40 16.11 -8.42 1.16
C GLN A 40 17.53 -7.89 1.38
N SER A 41 17.97 -7.65 2.60
CA SER A 41 19.27 -7.08 2.97
C SER A 41 19.22 -5.57 3.27
N HIS A 42 20.37 -4.92 3.41
CA HIS A 42 20.49 -3.54 3.87
C HIS A 42 20.00 -2.52 2.85
N GLY A 43 20.72 -2.35 1.75
CA GLY A 43 20.33 -1.52 0.62
C GLY A 43 20.71 -0.04 0.71
N PHE A 44 20.04 0.75 -0.07
CA PHE A 44 20.27 2.18 -0.25
C PHE A 44 19.46 2.97 0.79
N TYR A 45 20.09 3.94 1.43
CA TYR A 45 19.44 4.80 2.42
C TYR A 45 19.90 6.26 2.27
N TYR A 46 19.10 7.17 2.76
CA TYR A 46 19.49 8.58 2.83
C TYR A 46 20.29 8.83 4.11
N GLU A 47 21.52 9.38 3.94
CA GLU A 47 22.40 9.77 5.05
C GLU A 47 22.24 11.28 5.31
N PRO A 48 21.52 11.68 6.36
CA PRO A 48 21.22 13.10 6.61
C PRO A 48 22.45 13.96 6.85
N LYS A 49 23.51 13.40 7.47
CA LYS A 49 24.76 14.11 7.75
C LYS A 49 25.52 14.47 6.50
N LEU A 50 25.41 13.62 5.46
CA LEU A 50 26.09 13.81 4.17
C LEU A 50 25.15 14.43 3.13
N ASN A 51 23.85 14.57 3.46
CA ASN A 51 22.80 15.07 2.57
C ASN A 51 22.79 14.35 1.21
N ARG A 52 22.91 13.02 1.22
CA ARG A 52 22.92 12.21 0.01
C ARG A 52 22.49 10.77 0.26
N TRP A 53 22.10 10.07 -0.80
CA TRP A 53 21.85 8.65 -0.79
C TRP A 53 23.13 7.83 -0.80
N GLU A 54 23.21 6.84 0.08
CA GLU A 54 24.37 5.95 0.24
C GLU A 54 23.94 4.49 0.30
N TRP A 55 24.85 3.61 -0.13
CA TRP A 55 24.76 2.19 0.19
C TRP A 55 25.20 1.95 1.63
N GLN A 56 24.43 1.16 2.36
CA GLN A 56 24.79 0.85 3.74
C GLN A 56 26.09 0.00 3.83
N ARG A 57 26.34 -0.85 2.84
CA ARG A 57 27.56 -1.62 2.74
C ARG A 57 28.55 -0.97 1.80
N ALA A 58 29.82 -0.98 2.21
CA ALA A 58 30.90 -0.48 1.38
C ALA A 58 31.00 -1.26 0.07
N ARG A 59 31.45 -0.59 -0.99
CA ARG A 59 31.74 -1.25 -2.27
C ARG A 59 32.93 -2.19 -2.14
N CYS A 60 32.79 -3.41 -2.65
CA CYS A 60 33.87 -4.37 -2.80
C CYS A 60 33.98 -4.71 -4.30
N LEU A 61 35.15 -4.48 -4.90
CA LEU A 61 35.40 -4.70 -6.34
C LEU A 61 34.28 -4.07 -7.22
N GLN A 62 33.94 -2.83 -6.93
CA GLN A 62 32.91 -2.04 -7.62
C GLN A 62 31.45 -2.52 -7.45
N THR A 63 31.22 -3.60 -6.72
CA THR A 63 29.87 -4.06 -6.39
C THR A 63 29.55 -3.82 -4.92
N VAL A 64 28.28 -3.99 -4.56
CA VAL A 64 27.76 -3.87 -3.21
C VAL A 64 27.06 -5.18 -2.84
N GLU A 65 27.31 -5.68 -1.64
CA GLU A 65 26.71 -6.91 -1.12
C GLU A 65 25.17 -6.92 -1.26
N ASP A 66 24.55 -5.78 -1.01
CA ASP A 66 23.10 -5.62 -1.07
C ASP A 66 22.48 -5.96 -2.44
N LEU A 67 23.20 -5.66 -3.51
CA LEU A 67 22.73 -5.94 -4.89
C LEU A 67 22.61 -7.43 -5.17
N TYR A 68 23.41 -8.27 -4.52
CA TYR A 68 23.34 -9.71 -4.72
C TYR A 68 21.99 -10.27 -4.27
N THR A 69 21.58 -10.01 -3.04
CA THR A 69 20.29 -10.49 -2.52
C THR A 69 19.09 -9.82 -3.20
N GLN A 70 19.17 -8.53 -3.49
CA GLN A 70 18.11 -7.81 -4.20
C GLN A 70 17.86 -8.39 -5.59
N SER A 71 18.92 -8.81 -6.32
CA SER A 71 18.83 -9.29 -7.69
C SER A 71 18.01 -10.57 -7.88
N PHE A 72 17.77 -11.34 -6.83
CA PHE A 72 16.89 -12.52 -6.90
C PHE A 72 15.69 -12.45 -5.96
N VAL A 73 15.77 -11.73 -4.85
CA VAL A 73 14.63 -11.60 -3.93
C VAL A 73 13.49 -10.81 -4.58
N LEU A 74 13.77 -9.62 -5.10
CA LEU A 74 12.74 -8.76 -5.68
C LEU A 74 12.14 -9.32 -6.99
N PRO A 75 12.93 -9.74 -8.00
CA PRO A 75 12.37 -10.20 -9.27
C PRO A 75 11.85 -11.63 -9.26
N TYR A 76 12.29 -12.47 -8.31
CA TYR A 76 11.91 -13.90 -8.31
C TYR A 76 11.19 -14.32 -7.04
N LEU A 77 11.82 -14.22 -5.85
CA LEU A 77 11.23 -14.77 -4.62
C LEU A 77 9.92 -14.08 -4.26
N VAL A 78 9.86 -12.74 -4.31
CA VAL A 78 8.64 -11.99 -3.99
C VAL A 78 7.49 -12.36 -4.92
N PRO A 79 7.64 -12.33 -6.26
CA PRO A 79 6.57 -12.77 -7.16
C PRO A 79 6.17 -14.24 -6.98
N MET A 80 7.09 -15.13 -6.66
CA MET A 80 6.78 -16.54 -6.39
C MET A 80 5.89 -16.69 -5.16
N LEU A 81 6.21 -16.00 -4.07
CA LEU A 81 5.40 -16.00 -2.84
C LEU A 81 4.01 -15.40 -3.07
N GLU A 82 3.93 -14.29 -3.80
CA GLU A 82 2.67 -13.63 -4.14
C GLU A 82 1.82 -14.47 -5.10
N ASN A 83 2.43 -15.14 -6.06
CA ASN A 83 1.73 -16.07 -6.96
C ASN A 83 1.21 -17.31 -6.21
N ALA A 84 1.88 -17.72 -5.15
CA ALA A 84 1.40 -18.77 -4.24
C ALA A 84 0.27 -18.28 -3.30
N GLY A 85 -0.06 -16.98 -3.33
CA GLY A 85 -1.18 -16.39 -2.58
C GLY A 85 -0.79 -15.64 -1.31
N ALA A 86 0.51 -15.47 -1.02
CA ALA A 86 0.96 -14.71 0.15
C ALA A 86 0.76 -13.20 -0.02
N ASN A 87 0.58 -12.51 1.11
CA ASN A 87 0.74 -11.06 1.21
C ASN A 87 2.17 -10.78 1.68
N VAL A 88 3.02 -10.29 0.78
CA VAL A 88 4.42 -10.03 1.07
C VAL A 88 4.60 -8.57 1.46
N LEU A 89 5.10 -8.34 2.68
CA LEU A 89 5.40 -7.04 3.24
C LEU A 89 6.92 -6.82 3.15
N LEU A 90 7.32 -5.78 2.44
CA LEU A 90 8.72 -5.41 2.26
C LEU A 90 8.98 -4.08 2.97
N PRO A 91 10.01 -3.96 3.83
CA PRO A 91 10.37 -2.70 4.46
C PRO A 91 11.11 -1.74 3.51
N ARG A 92 11.49 -2.23 2.32
CA ARG A 92 12.15 -1.45 1.27
C ARG A 92 11.35 -1.52 -0.01
N GLU A 93 11.48 -0.45 -0.82
CA GLU A 93 10.81 -0.35 -2.11
C GLU A 93 11.18 -1.54 -3.03
N ARG A 94 10.16 -2.04 -3.73
CA ARG A 94 10.27 -3.10 -4.74
C ARG A 94 10.31 -2.56 -6.16
N ASP A 95 9.83 -1.35 -6.37
CA ASP A 95 9.82 -0.70 -7.67
C ASP A 95 11.24 -0.31 -8.07
N CYS A 96 11.58 -0.56 -9.32
CA CYS A 96 12.92 -0.28 -9.84
C CYS A 96 12.99 1.08 -10.60
N GLN A 97 11.87 1.74 -10.81
CA GLN A 97 11.85 3.07 -11.38
C GLN A 97 12.06 4.13 -10.29
N THR A 98 12.50 5.33 -10.66
CA THR A 98 12.91 6.37 -9.72
C THR A 98 11.85 7.46 -9.48
N ALA A 99 10.75 7.46 -10.23
CA ALA A 99 9.68 8.42 -10.06
C ALA A 99 8.77 8.01 -8.89
N GLU A 100 8.66 8.88 -7.90
CA GLU A 100 7.78 8.70 -6.74
C GLU A 100 6.67 9.76 -6.78
N ILE A 101 5.42 9.34 -6.66
CA ILE A 101 4.25 10.21 -6.59
C ILE A 101 3.46 9.83 -5.34
N ILE A 102 3.46 10.71 -4.35
CA ILE A 102 2.68 10.54 -3.12
C ILE A 102 1.52 11.54 -3.15
N ILE A 103 0.31 11.04 -2.93
CA ILE A 103 -0.92 11.83 -2.89
C ILE A 103 -1.56 11.60 -1.54
N ASP A 104 -1.62 12.65 -0.74
CA ASP A 104 -2.09 12.63 0.63
C ASP A 104 -3.36 13.46 0.77
N ASN A 105 -4.23 13.10 1.70
CA ASN A 105 -5.43 13.89 2.00
C ASN A 105 -5.10 15.27 2.57
N ASP A 106 -3.93 15.46 3.17
CA ASP A 106 -3.44 16.75 3.68
C ASP A 106 -2.72 17.58 2.62
N GLY A 107 -2.51 17.02 1.40
CA GLY A 107 -1.89 17.70 0.27
C GLY A 107 -0.86 16.88 -0.48
N CYS A 108 -0.33 17.43 -1.55
CA CYS A 108 0.65 16.78 -2.42
C CYS A 108 1.91 17.65 -2.53
N LEU A 109 3.06 17.13 -2.11
CA LEU A 109 4.34 17.84 -2.19
C LEU A 109 4.84 17.86 -3.65
N ASN A 110 5.10 19.08 -4.17
CA ASN A 110 5.75 19.30 -5.47
C ASN A 110 5.10 18.63 -6.69
N THR A 111 3.77 18.44 -6.68
CA THR A 111 3.03 17.79 -7.78
C THR A 111 1.64 18.42 -7.94
N ASN A 112 1.08 18.36 -9.16
CA ASN A 112 -0.30 18.71 -9.41
C ASN A 112 -1.27 17.53 -9.19
N SER A 113 -0.82 16.44 -8.59
CA SER A 113 -1.67 15.32 -8.18
C SER A 113 -2.76 15.82 -7.23
N THR A 114 -3.90 15.14 -7.20
CA THR A 114 -5.04 15.58 -6.37
C THR A 114 -5.67 14.45 -5.60
N TYR A 115 -6.04 14.75 -4.37
CA TYR A 115 -6.98 14.00 -3.56
C TYR A 115 -8.35 14.69 -3.60
N THR A 116 -9.43 13.92 -3.76
CA THR A 116 -10.81 14.45 -3.76
C THR A 116 -11.78 13.48 -3.11
N GLU A 117 -12.84 14.02 -2.51
CA GLU A 117 -13.91 13.24 -1.89
C GLU A 117 -15.25 13.51 -2.58
N HIS A 118 -15.97 12.45 -2.88
CA HIS A 118 -17.33 12.49 -3.35
C HIS A 118 -18.26 11.93 -2.28
N THR A 119 -19.05 12.79 -1.68
CA THR A 119 -20.01 12.43 -0.63
C THR A 119 -21.36 12.09 -1.24
N ALA A 120 -21.92 10.96 -0.82
CA ALA A 120 -23.29 10.56 -1.13
C ALA A 120 -24.08 10.29 0.17
N ASP A 121 -24.48 9.03 0.43
CA ASP A 121 -25.31 8.73 1.62
C ASP A 121 -24.55 8.88 2.94
N LYS A 122 -23.24 8.77 2.93
CA LYS A 122 -22.37 8.91 4.11
C LYS A 122 -21.25 9.91 3.85
N VAL A 123 -21.09 10.85 4.78
CA VAL A 123 -20.15 11.97 4.66
C VAL A 123 -18.76 11.54 5.08
N TRP A 124 -17.75 11.96 4.32
CA TRP A 124 -16.35 11.90 4.75
C TRP A 124 -16.09 12.89 5.88
N ARG A 125 -15.36 12.47 6.90
CA ARG A 125 -15.00 13.28 8.06
C ARG A 125 -13.54 13.04 8.41
N GLN A 126 -12.93 13.99 9.09
CA GLN A 126 -11.57 13.82 9.61
C GLN A 126 -11.56 12.77 10.73
N GLY A 127 -10.56 11.90 10.70
CA GLY A 127 -10.28 10.95 11.77
C GLY A 127 -9.79 11.64 13.04
N THR A 128 -9.89 10.96 14.17
CA THR A 128 -9.55 11.51 15.50
C THR A 128 -8.09 11.28 15.92
N ARG A 129 -7.33 10.55 15.11
CA ARG A 129 -5.91 10.21 15.34
C ARG A 129 -5.05 10.85 14.28
N LYS A 130 -3.74 10.67 14.42
CA LYS A 130 -2.77 11.07 13.40
C LYS A 130 -2.78 10.09 12.23
N GLY A 131 -2.52 10.62 11.02
CA GLY A 131 -2.35 9.91 9.76
C GLY A 131 -0.98 10.17 9.15
N PHE A 132 -0.86 9.86 7.89
CA PHE A 132 0.32 10.14 7.09
C PHE A 132 0.40 11.63 6.75
N ALA A 133 1.61 12.15 6.56
CA ALA A 133 1.86 13.41 5.87
C ALA A 133 3.19 13.36 5.13
N HIS A 134 3.20 13.85 3.89
CA HIS A 134 4.40 14.02 3.09
C HIS A 134 4.93 15.44 3.23
N LEU A 135 5.66 15.71 4.32
CA LEU A 135 6.10 17.06 4.67
C LEU A 135 7.39 17.49 3.94
N ARG A 136 8.20 16.55 3.48
CA ARG A 136 9.50 16.79 2.83
C ARG A 136 9.88 15.62 1.91
N PRO A 137 10.78 15.85 0.93
CA PRO A 137 11.18 14.81 -0.02
C PRO A 137 11.93 13.63 0.60
N GLN A 138 12.64 13.85 1.72
CA GLN A 138 13.37 12.78 2.43
C GLN A 138 13.00 12.81 3.91
N TYR A 139 12.83 11.62 4.48
CA TYR A 139 12.62 11.44 5.91
C TYR A 139 13.97 11.34 6.62
N ILE A 140 14.02 11.84 7.85
CA ILE A 140 15.20 11.80 8.72
C ILE A 140 15.01 10.78 9.84
N ASP A 141 16.10 10.50 10.57
CA ASP A 141 16.07 9.58 11.71
C ASP A 141 14.98 9.96 12.72
N PHE A 142 14.27 8.94 13.23
CA PHE A 142 13.18 9.06 14.20
C PHE A 142 11.90 9.74 13.69
N GLU A 143 11.85 10.16 12.44
CA GLU A 143 10.64 10.66 11.81
C GLU A 143 9.69 9.50 11.45
N ASN A 144 8.42 9.64 11.79
CA ASN A 144 7.39 8.68 11.40
C ASN A 144 6.27 9.41 10.66
N PRO A 145 6.31 9.43 9.32
CA PRO A 145 5.35 10.19 8.52
C PRO A 145 3.89 9.75 8.73
N PHE A 146 3.64 8.53 9.17
CA PHE A 146 2.30 8.02 9.48
C PHE A 146 1.70 8.57 10.78
N LYS A 147 2.40 9.49 11.45
CA LYS A 147 1.98 10.17 12.69
C LYS A 147 2.04 11.69 12.58
N GLU A 148 2.30 12.24 11.40
CA GLU A 148 2.49 13.68 11.20
C GLU A 148 1.25 14.37 10.61
N GLY A 149 0.40 13.64 9.88
CA GLY A 149 -0.78 14.14 9.19
C GLY A 149 -2.10 13.79 9.82
N THR A 150 -3.15 13.87 9.00
CA THR A 150 -4.52 13.48 9.32
C THR A 150 -4.96 12.32 8.40
N PHE A 151 -6.15 11.79 8.60
CA PHE A 151 -6.78 10.83 7.70
C PHE A 151 -8.28 11.05 7.67
N ARG A 152 -8.95 10.51 6.66
CA ARG A 152 -10.38 10.65 6.46
C ARG A 152 -11.11 9.36 6.80
N ILE A 153 -12.35 9.48 7.27
CA ILE A 153 -13.22 8.35 7.61
C ILE A 153 -14.59 8.50 6.97
N ALA A 154 -15.16 7.38 6.53
CA ALA A 154 -16.56 7.30 6.15
C ALA A 154 -17.19 6.01 6.67
N GLU A 155 -18.46 6.08 7.04
CA GLU A 155 -19.22 4.89 7.42
C GLU A 155 -19.55 4.05 6.18
N THR A 156 -19.47 2.73 6.30
CA THR A 156 -19.75 1.81 5.20
C THR A 156 -21.25 1.68 4.92
N VAL A 157 -21.57 1.46 3.64
CA VAL A 157 -22.92 1.17 3.16
C VAL A 157 -22.96 -0.19 2.45
N LYS A 158 -24.01 -0.98 2.72
CA LYS A 158 -24.29 -2.22 1.99
C LYS A 158 -25.19 -1.98 0.77
N LYS A 159 -26.07 -1.01 0.85
CA LYS A 159 -27.01 -0.57 -0.19
C LYS A 159 -27.02 0.95 -0.21
N GLY A 160 -27.57 1.56 -1.27
CA GLY A 160 -27.63 3.01 -1.42
C GLY A 160 -26.48 3.56 -2.27
N LYS A 161 -26.28 4.87 -2.22
CA LYS A 161 -25.25 5.56 -2.99
C LYS A 161 -23.91 5.55 -2.24
N GLU A 162 -22.84 5.27 -2.96
CA GLU A 162 -21.48 5.19 -2.42
C GLU A 162 -20.85 6.57 -2.32
N SER A 163 -20.15 6.78 -1.21
CA SER A 163 -19.18 7.87 -1.09
C SER A 163 -17.82 7.34 -1.44
N THR A 164 -17.02 8.12 -2.18
CA THR A 164 -15.68 7.71 -2.64
C THR A 164 -14.63 8.74 -2.27
N ALA A 165 -13.42 8.28 -2.03
CA ALA A 165 -12.19 9.06 -2.02
C ALA A 165 -11.37 8.68 -3.26
N GLU A 166 -10.74 9.67 -3.90
CA GLU A 166 -10.00 9.49 -5.14
C GLU A 166 -8.63 10.15 -5.07
N TRP A 167 -7.60 9.44 -5.53
CA TRP A 167 -6.24 9.91 -5.71
C TRP A 167 -5.91 9.91 -7.19
N ILE A 168 -5.69 11.09 -7.77
CA ILE A 168 -5.39 11.26 -9.19
C ILE A 168 -3.94 11.74 -9.33
N PRO A 169 -3.01 10.85 -9.72
CA PRO A 169 -1.60 11.18 -9.88
C PRO A 169 -1.34 12.05 -11.10
N GLU A 170 -0.32 12.91 -11.02
CA GLU A 170 0.37 13.43 -12.17
C GLU A 170 1.59 12.56 -12.43
N ILE A 171 1.50 11.69 -13.41
CA ILE A 171 2.55 10.72 -13.75
C ILE A 171 3.64 11.42 -14.56
N PRO A 172 4.92 11.42 -14.11
CA PRO A 172 5.98 12.16 -14.78
C PRO A 172 6.42 11.54 -16.11
N GLN A 173 6.32 10.22 -16.25
CA GLN A 173 6.70 9.49 -17.47
C GLN A 173 5.92 8.18 -17.59
N ASN A 174 5.75 7.70 -18.84
CA ASN A 174 5.14 6.40 -19.08
C ASN A 174 5.97 5.30 -18.39
N GLY A 175 5.29 4.38 -17.70
CA GLY A 175 6.02 3.28 -17.05
C GLY A 175 5.14 2.34 -16.26
N GLN A 176 5.81 1.40 -15.61
CA GLN A 176 5.21 0.52 -14.62
C GLN A 176 5.46 1.12 -13.24
N TYR A 177 4.41 1.28 -12.45
CA TYR A 177 4.48 1.83 -11.11
C TYR A 177 3.89 0.87 -10.09
N ALA A 178 4.59 0.65 -9.00
CA ALA A 178 4.05 -0.04 -7.85
C ALA A 178 3.06 0.89 -7.13
N VAL A 179 1.84 0.43 -6.95
CA VAL A 179 0.76 1.19 -6.30
C VAL A 179 0.61 0.70 -4.87
N TYR A 180 0.68 1.65 -3.95
CA TYR A 180 0.48 1.46 -2.53
C TYR A 180 -0.67 2.32 -2.03
N VAL A 181 -1.29 1.92 -0.94
CA VAL A 181 -2.28 2.71 -0.21
C VAL A 181 -1.89 2.78 1.26
N SER A 182 -2.17 3.91 1.89
CA SER A 182 -2.08 4.10 3.32
C SER A 182 -3.45 4.39 3.91
N TYR A 183 -3.65 3.93 5.13
CA TYR A 183 -4.87 4.13 5.91
C TYR A 183 -4.57 3.96 7.39
N GLN A 184 -5.54 4.29 8.24
CA GLN A 184 -5.42 4.04 9.68
C GLN A 184 -6.39 2.95 10.13
N THR A 185 -5.91 2.03 10.96
CA THR A 185 -6.76 1.05 11.62
C THR A 185 -7.48 1.71 12.80
N VAL A 186 -8.81 1.67 12.78
CA VAL A 186 -9.67 2.17 13.86
C VAL A 186 -10.53 1.02 14.43
N PRO A 187 -11.12 1.16 15.63
CA PRO A 187 -11.80 0.04 16.30
C PRO A 187 -12.89 -0.66 15.48
N ASN A 188 -13.57 0.07 14.59
CA ASN A 188 -14.65 -0.48 13.74
C ASN A 188 -14.26 -0.48 12.25
N SER A 189 -12.98 -0.66 11.93
CA SER A 189 -12.51 -0.71 10.55
C SER A 189 -13.18 -1.83 9.74
N SER A 190 -13.45 -1.53 8.46
CA SER A 190 -13.94 -2.53 7.50
C SER A 190 -12.87 -3.59 7.20
N ASP A 191 -13.32 -4.82 7.00
CA ASP A 191 -12.48 -5.94 6.58
C ASP A 191 -12.54 -6.20 5.06
N ASP A 192 -13.19 -5.32 4.30
CA ASP A 192 -13.37 -5.44 2.86
C ASP A 192 -13.46 -4.07 2.14
N ALA A 193 -12.66 -3.09 2.60
CA ALA A 193 -12.56 -1.77 1.98
C ALA A 193 -12.21 -1.91 0.49
N LEU A 194 -13.08 -1.41 -0.40
CA LEU A 194 -12.95 -1.62 -1.84
C LEU A 194 -12.11 -0.53 -2.48
N TYR A 195 -10.89 -0.87 -2.86
CA TYR A 195 -10.02 -0.05 -3.69
C TYR A 195 -10.11 -0.46 -5.15
N THR A 196 -10.09 0.53 -6.03
CA THR A 196 -10.09 0.34 -7.48
C THR A 196 -8.93 1.13 -8.09
N VAL A 197 -8.04 0.46 -8.79
CA VAL A 197 -6.93 1.07 -9.55
C VAL A 197 -7.33 1.13 -11.01
N TYR A 198 -7.37 2.34 -11.57
CA TYR A 198 -7.56 2.61 -12.99
C TYR A 198 -6.20 2.80 -13.62
N HIS A 199 -5.88 2.00 -14.63
CA HIS A 199 -4.55 1.96 -15.24
C HIS A 199 -4.62 1.65 -16.73
N LYS A 200 -3.52 1.76 -17.46
CA LYS A 200 -3.44 1.55 -18.91
C LYS A 200 -4.02 0.20 -19.39
N GLY A 201 -3.91 -0.84 -18.58
CA GLY A 201 -4.45 -2.18 -18.88
C GLY A 201 -5.93 -2.37 -18.50
N GLY A 202 -6.61 -1.32 -18.00
CA GLY A 202 -8.01 -1.38 -17.57
C GLY A 202 -8.21 -1.06 -16.09
N VAL A 203 -8.98 -1.89 -15.40
CA VAL A 203 -9.37 -1.66 -14.01
C VAL A 203 -9.07 -2.89 -13.16
N SER A 204 -8.41 -2.69 -12.03
CA SER A 204 -8.14 -3.75 -11.05
C SER A 204 -8.74 -3.41 -9.69
N GLN A 205 -9.42 -4.36 -9.09
CA GLN A 205 -10.12 -4.19 -7.82
C GLN A 205 -9.50 -5.03 -6.70
N PHE A 206 -9.45 -4.44 -5.51
CA PHE A 206 -8.87 -5.03 -4.31
C PHE A 206 -9.79 -4.79 -3.11
N LYS A 207 -9.97 -5.81 -2.29
CA LYS A 207 -10.55 -5.66 -0.96
C LYS A 207 -9.41 -5.64 0.05
N VAL A 208 -9.29 -4.55 0.79
CA VAL A 208 -8.27 -4.36 1.82
C VAL A 208 -8.90 -4.51 3.19
N ASN A 209 -8.31 -5.36 4.01
CA ASN A 209 -8.71 -5.54 5.40
C ASN A 209 -8.09 -4.44 6.27
N GLN A 210 -8.80 -3.35 6.47
CA GLN A 210 -8.32 -2.20 7.24
C GLN A 210 -8.28 -2.42 8.76
N LYS A 211 -8.64 -3.62 9.25
CA LYS A 211 -8.45 -4.01 10.65
C LYS A 211 -6.99 -4.27 11.00
N MET A 212 -6.12 -4.40 10.00
CA MET A 212 -4.68 -4.59 10.12
C MET A 212 -3.94 -3.74 9.09
N GLY A 213 -2.63 -3.57 9.25
CA GLY A 213 -1.78 -2.86 8.28
C GLY A 213 -1.96 -1.34 8.26
N GLY A 214 -2.66 -0.74 9.22
CA GLY A 214 -2.79 0.71 9.32
C GLY A 214 -1.48 1.37 9.75
N GLY A 215 -1.22 2.58 9.21
CA GLY A 215 0.00 3.34 9.49
C GLY A 215 1.24 2.77 8.81
N THR A 216 1.07 2.23 7.60
CA THR A 216 2.15 1.77 6.70
C THR A 216 1.66 1.79 5.26
N TRP A 217 2.57 1.57 4.31
CA TRP A 217 2.23 1.37 2.91
C TRP A 217 1.80 -0.08 2.65
N VAL A 218 0.62 -0.24 2.06
CA VAL A 218 0.07 -1.55 1.66
C VAL A 218 0.08 -1.66 0.14
N TYR A 219 0.84 -2.61 -0.38
CA TYR A 219 0.99 -2.85 -1.81
C TYR A 219 -0.26 -3.48 -2.43
N LEU A 220 -0.74 -2.91 -3.53
CA LEU A 220 -1.86 -3.45 -4.30
C LEU A 220 -1.41 -4.19 -5.55
N GLY A 221 -0.41 -3.68 -6.26
CA GLY A 221 0.09 -4.26 -7.50
C GLY A 221 0.97 -3.29 -8.25
N THR A 222 1.58 -3.75 -9.35
CA THR A 222 2.33 -2.92 -10.31
C THR A 222 1.52 -2.80 -11.59
N PHE A 223 1.34 -1.57 -12.09
CA PHE A 223 0.46 -1.27 -13.21
C PHE A 223 1.12 -0.28 -14.17
N GLY A 224 0.78 -0.39 -15.46
CA GLY A 224 1.19 0.59 -16.47
C GLY A 224 0.38 1.88 -16.36
N PHE A 225 1.08 3.02 -16.35
CA PHE A 225 0.49 4.34 -16.42
C PHE A 225 1.11 5.14 -17.56
N ASP A 226 0.30 5.98 -18.20
CA ASP A 226 0.77 6.97 -19.16
C ASP A 226 1.08 8.29 -18.43
N ALA A 227 2.06 9.04 -18.95
CA ALA A 227 2.45 10.33 -18.41
C ALA A 227 1.30 11.34 -18.43
N GLY A 228 1.32 12.25 -17.47
CA GLY A 228 0.31 13.29 -17.29
C GLY A 228 -0.72 12.95 -16.23
N LYS A 229 -1.71 13.84 -16.08
CA LYS A 229 -2.81 13.70 -15.12
C LYS A 229 -4.10 13.35 -15.86
N SER A 230 -4.73 12.24 -15.49
CA SER A 230 -5.94 11.76 -16.15
C SER A 230 -6.87 11.03 -15.19
N ASN A 231 -8.18 11.20 -15.38
CA ASN A 231 -9.19 10.40 -14.69
C ASN A 231 -9.16 8.91 -15.06
N ALA A 232 -8.49 8.55 -16.15
CA ALA A 232 -8.25 7.16 -16.53
C ALA A 232 -7.11 6.51 -15.74
N CYS A 233 -6.33 7.30 -14.99
CA CYS A 233 -5.20 6.84 -14.17
C CYS A 233 -5.41 7.38 -12.75
N LYS A 234 -6.06 6.58 -11.90
CA LYS A 234 -6.37 6.97 -10.51
C LYS A 234 -6.55 5.77 -9.60
N VAL A 235 -6.54 6.01 -8.32
CA VAL A 235 -7.00 5.05 -7.31
C VAL A 235 -8.26 5.60 -6.66
N THR A 236 -9.24 4.75 -6.41
CA THR A 236 -10.43 5.12 -5.66
C THR A 236 -10.66 4.17 -4.49
N LEU A 237 -11.17 4.70 -3.39
CA LEU A 237 -11.69 3.95 -2.27
C LEU A 237 -13.20 4.20 -2.18
N SER A 238 -14.00 3.14 -2.20
CA SER A 238 -15.44 3.22 -1.97
C SER A 238 -15.78 2.82 -0.52
N ASN A 239 -16.78 3.47 0.06
CA ASN A 239 -17.35 3.03 1.33
C ASN A 239 -18.34 1.86 1.17
N ARG A 240 -18.44 1.24 -0.01
CA ARG A 240 -19.21 0.02 -0.24
C ARG A 240 -18.57 -1.15 0.50
N SER A 241 -19.37 -1.89 1.28
CA SER A 241 -18.94 -3.06 2.02
C SER A 241 -20.06 -4.10 2.11
N ALA A 242 -19.70 -5.33 2.36
CA ALA A 242 -20.65 -6.40 2.67
C ALA A 242 -21.41 -6.11 3.99
N LYS A 243 -20.83 -5.29 4.87
CA LYS A 243 -21.38 -4.91 6.18
C LYS A 243 -21.55 -3.39 6.24
N ALA A 244 -22.75 -2.90 6.52
CA ALA A 244 -22.98 -1.49 6.80
C ALA A 244 -22.58 -1.13 8.24
N GLY A 245 -22.29 0.15 8.49
CA GLY A 245 -22.00 0.68 9.83
C GLY A 245 -20.57 0.44 10.31
N GLN A 246 -19.71 -0.14 9.48
CA GLN A 246 -18.26 -0.16 9.72
C GLN A 246 -17.61 1.15 9.26
N THR A 247 -16.32 1.28 9.39
CA THR A 247 -15.57 2.47 8.98
C THR A 247 -14.54 2.10 7.92
N VAL A 248 -14.53 2.80 6.80
CA VAL A 248 -13.39 2.87 5.89
C VAL A 248 -12.58 4.11 6.19
N THR A 249 -11.28 3.99 6.07
CA THR A 249 -10.34 5.09 6.30
C THR A 249 -9.53 5.35 5.03
N ALA A 250 -9.35 6.61 4.67
CA ALA A 250 -8.56 7.08 3.53
C ALA A 250 -7.46 8.01 4.05
N ASP A 251 -6.23 7.84 3.53
CA ASP A 251 -5.05 8.60 3.94
C ASP A 251 -4.25 8.94 2.67
N ALA A 252 -3.28 8.13 2.28
CA ALA A 252 -2.45 8.39 1.12
C ALA A 252 -2.40 7.22 0.13
#